data_090e4fe216c72f0ecc426b02b4d21775
#
_entry.id   090e4fe216c72f0ecc426b02b4d21775
#
_cell.length_a   1.000
_cell.length_b   1.000
_cell.length_c   1.000
_cell.angle_alpha   90.00
_cell.angle_beta   90.00
_cell.angle_gamma   90.00
#
_symmetry.space_group_name_H-M   'P 1'
#
loop_
_entity.id
_entity.type
_entity.pdbx_description
1 polymer ?
#
loop_
_entity_poly.entity_id
_entity_poly.type
_entity_poly.pdbx_seq_one_letter_code
_entity_poly.pdbx_strand_id
1 'polypeptide(L)'
;IKTLGNYNKGGWGIARFHNFICEATGYLGNVDNGKVMGLAAYGKVEEDLYKKLKKFLVVSEDGFSAKFLLRHNPQRSKPRYEKLKLDSYEFYKVINTSNPPAELKEITKYYSSINIAATGQRIVEDVALEIISNMLNFTKKKKIVCSGGFFQNISFNKRLLDLGLQGVYVPSAPNDSGLSLGAALLYKMSVEKKRPRKTLSSYLGPQFKNEEIKDILDEFNLDYKKSKNICRETANFLKKGKIVGWFQGRSELGPRSLGARSVLGDPRKFINKAKINQLLKKRDWFMPYAPSVLYDKMDFFYDKKINCPYMSFSMKITKNSSRIPAAVHVDGSSRPHTIKKNDFPRYYNLIKEFYRFTGVPAILNTSFNRHGIATIQTPRQAIEHLLNGCVEILVIEDFIVFAHKKNRKKIERLYSEGYYLLVEKIRHIIEAMV
;
A
#
# COMPACT_ATOMS: atom_id res chain seq x y z
N ILE A 1 6.49 -20.95 -24.77
CA ILE A 1 7.01 -19.92 -23.84
C ILE A 1 8.47 -20.23 -23.61
N LYS A 2 9.38 -19.32 -23.98
CA LYS A 2 10.81 -19.49 -23.71
C LYS A 2 11.11 -18.90 -22.33
N THR A 3 11.63 -19.72 -21.41
CA THR A 3 12.07 -19.26 -20.09
C THR A 3 13.51 -18.73 -20.22
N LEU A 4 13.73 -17.49 -19.79
CA LEU A 4 15.04 -16.88 -19.67
C LEU A 4 15.40 -16.86 -18.18
N GLY A 5 16.47 -17.49 -17.79
CA GLY A 5 16.91 -17.60 -16.40
C GLY A 5 16.33 -18.83 -15.65
N ASN A 6 17.17 -19.47 -14.87
CA ASN A 6 16.82 -20.68 -14.14
C ASN A 6 16.79 -20.43 -12.64
N TYR A 7 15.59 -20.51 -12.04
CA TYR A 7 15.37 -20.28 -10.61
C TYR A 7 15.82 -21.43 -9.70
N ASN A 8 16.15 -22.61 -10.26
CA ASN A 8 16.33 -23.83 -9.48
C ASN A 8 17.71 -24.02 -8.83
N LYS A 9 18.62 -23.06 -8.97
CA LYS A 9 19.96 -23.14 -8.34
C LYS A 9 20.14 -22.11 -7.22
N GLY A 10 19.30 -22.14 -6.21
CA GLY A 10 19.60 -21.63 -4.85
C GLY A 10 19.93 -20.14 -4.68
N GLY A 11 19.64 -19.31 -5.67
CA GLY A 11 19.86 -17.87 -5.59
C GLY A 11 18.69 -17.16 -4.90
N TRP A 12 18.88 -16.74 -3.67
CA TRP A 12 17.95 -15.88 -2.96
C TRP A 12 18.10 -14.45 -3.50
N GLY A 13 17.37 -14.13 -4.54
CA GLY A 13 17.55 -12.91 -5.32
C GLY A 13 17.25 -11.57 -4.59
N ILE A 14 16.82 -10.59 -5.36
CA ILE A 14 16.58 -9.20 -4.95
C ILE A 14 15.69 -9.08 -3.71
N ALA A 15 14.61 -9.87 -3.64
CA ALA A 15 13.68 -9.83 -2.51
C ALA A 15 14.38 -10.21 -1.18
N ARG A 16 15.28 -11.16 -1.20
CA ARG A 16 16.04 -11.57 -0.01
C ARG A 16 17.00 -10.48 0.44
N PHE A 17 17.71 -9.85 -0.48
CA PHE A 17 18.56 -8.71 -0.16
C PHE A 17 17.72 -7.58 0.47
N HIS A 18 16.55 -7.28 -0.07
CA HIS A 18 15.67 -6.27 0.51
C HIS A 18 15.20 -6.63 1.93
N ASN A 19 14.95 -7.91 2.20
CA ASN A 19 14.65 -8.37 3.55
C ASN A 19 15.81 -8.10 4.53
N PHE A 20 17.03 -8.34 4.11
CA PHE A 20 18.21 -8.03 4.95
C PHE A 20 18.36 -6.52 5.20
N ILE A 21 18.03 -5.67 4.21
CA ILE A 21 17.98 -4.23 4.44
C ILE A 21 16.89 -3.87 5.47
N CYS A 22 15.72 -4.52 5.43
CA CYS A 22 14.71 -4.35 6.47
C CYS A 22 15.26 -4.69 7.86
N GLU A 23 15.92 -5.83 7.99
CA GLU A 23 16.50 -6.27 9.25
C GLU A 23 17.62 -5.33 9.74
N ALA A 24 18.45 -4.82 8.83
CA ALA A 24 19.50 -3.84 9.15
C ALA A 24 18.94 -2.49 9.60
N THR A 25 17.72 -2.15 9.23
CA THR A 25 17.02 -0.93 9.65
C THR A 25 16.14 -1.13 10.89
N GLY A 26 16.14 -2.33 11.49
CA GLY A 26 15.34 -2.65 12.67
C GLY A 26 13.91 -3.11 12.37
N TYR A 27 13.59 -3.36 11.10
CA TYR A 27 12.28 -3.86 10.65
C TYR A 27 12.29 -5.34 10.31
N LEU A 28 11.10 -5.94 10.16
CA LEU A 28 10.96 -7.35 9.85
C LEU A 28 11.02 -7.60 8.33
N GLY A 29 11.99 -8.40 7.89
CA GLY A 29 12.02 -8.90 6.51
C GLY A 29 10.74 -9.67 6.16
N ASN A 30 10.29 -9.63 4.90
CA ASN A 30 9.05 -10.18 4.35
C ASN A 30 7.75 -9.49 4.84
N VAL A 31 7.77 -8.74 5.93
CA VAL A 31 6.59 -8.08 6.52
C VAL A 31 6.64 -6.57 6.26
N ASP A 32 7.76 -5.95 6.58
CA ASP A 32 7.91 -4.50 6.65
C ASP A 32 8.61 -3.87 5.43
N ASN A 33 8.82 -4.63 4.35
CA ASN A 33 9.48 -4.12 3.13
C ASN A 33 8.87 -2.80 2.62
N GLY A 34 7.54 -2.67 2.71
CA GLY A 34 6.84 -1.44 2.35
C GLY A 34 7.13 -0.26 3.28
N LYS A 35 7.45 -0.51 4.56
CA LYS A 35 7.88 0.51 5.50
C LYS A 35 9.27 1.02 5.14
N VAL A 36 10.20 0.10 4.90
CA VAL A 36 11.59 0.45 4.53
C VAL A 36 11.64 1.22 3.21
N MET A 37 10.83 0.86 2.23
CA MET A 37 10.65 1.65 1.01
C MET A 37 10.15 3.08 1.30
N GLY A 38 9.23 3.25 2.25
CA GLY A 38 8.76 4.57 2.69
C GLY A 38 9.84 5.33 3.46
N LEU A 39 10.60 4.65 4.32
CA LEU A 39 11.69 5.23 5.09
C LEU A 39 12.84 5.72 4.20
N ALA A 40 13.11 5.00 3.12
CA ALA A 40 14.18 5.33 2.15
C ALA A 40 14.07 6.75 1.57
N ALA A 41 12.87 7.31 1.49
CA ALA A 41 12.66 8.68 1.00
C ALA A 41 13.18 9.77 1.94
N TYR A 42 13.44 9.45 3.21
CA TYR A 42 14.00 10.37 4.21
C TYR A 42 15.54 10.35 4.25
N GLY A 43 16.17 9.32 3.69
CA GLY A 43 17.62 9.13 3.71
C GLY A 43 18.30 9.59 2.44
N LYS A 44 19.63 9.58 2.51
CA LYS A 44 20.53 9.80 1.36
C LYS A 44 21.22 8.49 0.99
N VAL A 45 21.50 8.32 -0.29
CA VAL A 45 22.34 7.21 -0.76
C VAL A 45 23.78 7.50 -0.37
N GLU A 46 24.36 6.63 0.46
CA GLU A 46 25.76 6.70 0.87
C GLU A 46 26.62 5.88 -0.10
N GLU A 47 27.47 6.53 -0.87
CA GLU A 47 28.26 5.89 -1.93
C GLU A 47 29.21 4.80 -1.42
N ASP A 48 29.82 5.01 -0.27
CA ASP A 48 30.67 4.01 0.36
C ASP A 48 29.87 2.79 0.81
N LEU A 49 28.71 3.02 1.44
CA LEU A 49 27.78 1.95 1.82
C LEU A 49 27.23 1.21 0.60
N TYR A 50 26.92 1.95 -0.48
CA TYR A 50 26.46 1.36 -1.72
C TYR A 50 27.51 0.39 -2.29
N LYS A 51 28.77 0.80 -2.38
CA LYS A 51 29.86 -0.06 -2.85
C LYS A 51 30.07 -1.30 -1.98
N LYS A 52 29.97 -1.16 -0.67
CA LYS A 52 30.09 -2.28 0.29
C LYS A 52 28.97 -3.28 0.17
N LEU A 53 27.71 -2.80 0.04
CA LEU A 53 26.53 -3.68 -0.01
C LEU A 53 26.28 -4.27 -1.40
N LYS A 54 26.58 -3.54 -2.51
CA LYS A 54 26.30 -3.98 -3.88
C LYS A 54 27.01 -5.27 -4.24
N LYS A 55 28.21 -5.52 -3.68
CA LYS A 55 28.96 -6.78 -3.91
C LYS A 55 28.24 -8.04 -3.41
N PHE A 56 27.27 -7.91 -2.52
CA PHE A 56 26.46 -9.04 -2.05
C PHE A 56 25.26 -9.35 -2.94
N LEU A 57 24.86 -8.41 -3.83
CA LEU A 57 23.76 -8.62 -4.77
C LEU A 57 24.29 -8.42 -6.19
N VAL A 58 24.53 -9.51 -6.89
CA VAL A 58 25.11 -9.53 -8.22
C VAL A 58 24.14 -10.06 -9.25
N VAL A 59 24.18 -9.51 -10.45
CA VAL A 59 23.48 -10.08 -11.60
C VAL A 59 24.19 -11.38 -12.00
N SER A 60 23.42 -12.41 -12.35
CA SER A 60 23.95 -13.69 -12.83
C SER A 60 24.64 -13.54 -14.18
N GLU A 61 25.52 -14.49 -14.53
CA GLU A 61 26.26 -14.48 -15.80
C GLU A 61 25.36 -14.44 -17.03
N ASP A 62 24.16 -15.05 -16.94
CA ASP A 62 23.15 -14.99 -18.00
C ASP A 62 22.49 -13.60 -18.13
N GLY A 63 22.70 -12.69 -17.19
CA GLY A 63 22.13 -11.35 -17.16
C GLY A 63 20.66 -11.26 -16.80
N PHE A 64 19.97 -12.38 -16.49
CA PHE A 64 18.52 -12.43 -16.35
C PHE A 64 18.02 -12.74 -14.94
N SER A 65 18.91 -12.91 -13.99
CA SER A 65 18.59 -13.14 -12.59
C SER A 65 19.62 -12.47 -11.67
N ALA A 66 19.34 -12.42 -10.37
CA ALA A 66 20.28 -11.93 -9.37
C ALA A 66 20.54 -12.97 -8.30
N LYS A 67 21.80 -13.05 -7.86
CA LYS A 67 22.24 -13.89 -6.76
C LYS A 67 22.54 -13.01 -5.54
N PHE A 68 22.07 -13.44 -4.38
CA PHE A 68 22.45 -12.85 -3.10
C PHE A 68 23.50 -13.75 -2.45
N LEU A 69 24.69 -13.21 -2.19
CA LEU A 69 25.88 -14.02 -1.88
C LEU A 69 26.02 -14.35 -0.39
N LEU A 70 25.36 -13.61 0.51
CA LEU A 70 25.42 -13.90 1.94
C LEU A 70 24.60 -15.17 2.27
N ARG A 71 25.27 -16.13 2.92
CA ARG A 71 24.62 -17.35 3.43
C ARG A 71 23.90 -17.05 4.75
N HIS A 72 22.68 -17.53 4.85
CA HIS A 72 21.94 -17.52 6.11
C HIS A 72 22.55 -18.59 7.05
N ASN A 73 22.89 -18.22 8.29
CA ASN A 73 23.25 -19.20 9.29
C ASN A 73 21.97 -19.94 9.75
N PRO A 74 21.83 -21.24 9.51
CA PRO A 74 20.59 -21.96 9.82
C PRO A 74 20.43 -22.29 11.32
N GLN A 75 21.37 -21.91 12.18
CA GLN A 75 21.22 -22.09 13.63
C GLN A 75 20.16 -21.14 14.21
N ARG A 76 18.92 -21.36 13.85
CA ARG A 76 17.75 -20.85 14.55
C ARG A 76 17.39 -21.83 15.65
N SER A 77 17.58 -21.44 16.90
CA SER A 77 16.81 -22.02 17.99
C SER A 77 15.34 -21.78 17.69
N LYS A 78 14.62 -22.82 17.30
CA LYS A 78 13.15 -22.75 17.16
C LYS A 78 12.59 -22.45 18.56
N PRO A 79 11.97 -21.28 18.80
CA PRO A 79 11.24 -21.07 20.06
C PRO A 79 10.14 -22.14 20.15
N ARG A 80 9.87 -22.67 21.34
CA ARG A 80 8.73 -23.55 21.59
C ARG A 80 7.46 -22.70 21.52
N TYR A 81 6.77 -22.76 20.37
CA TYR A 81 5.60 -21.93 20.03
C TYR A 81 4.30 -22.26 20.75
N GLU A 82 4.24 -23.37 21.46
CA GLU A 82 2.99 -23.97 21.99
C GLU A 82 2.30 -23.19 23.12
N LYS A 83 2.89 -22.10 23.62
CA LYS A 83 2.35 -21.37 24.80
C LYS A 83 2.14 -19.86 24.63
N LEU A 84 2.30 -19.29 23.44
CA LEU A 84 2.21 -17.83 23.26
C LEU A 84 0.88 -17.44 22.62
N LYS A 85 -0.02 -16.83 23.43
CA LYS A 85 -1.21 -16.10 22.93
C LYS A 85 -0.76 -14.74 22.36
N LEU A 86 -0.10 -14.76 21.18
CA LEU A 86 0.31 -13.56 20.46
C LEU A 86 -0.70 -13.24 19.37
N ASP A 87 -0.92 -11.94 19.09
CA ASP A 87 -1.62 -11.56 17.87
C ASP A 87 -0.80 -11.97 16.62
N SER A 88 -1.41 -11.92 15.46
CA SER A 88 -0.77 -12.39 14.22
C SER A 88 0.52 -11.63 13.89
N TYR A 89 0.61 -10.34 14.24
CA TYR A 89 1.79 -9.52 14.01
C TYR A 89 2.90 -9.84 15.00
N GLU A 90 2.60 -9.99 16.28
CA GLU A 90 3.57 -10.38 17.30
C GLU A 90 4.07 -11.82 17.08
N PHE A 91 3.19 -12.73 16.65
CA PHE A 91 3.58 -14.08 16.23
C PHE A 91 4.59 -14.03 15.08
N TYR A 92 4.33 -13.24 14.04
CA TYR A 92 5.27 -13.04 12.93
C TYR A 92 6.58 -12.43 13.39
N LYS A 93 6.57 -11.51 14.34
CA LYS A 93 7.75 -10.90 14.93
C LYS A 93 8.61 -11.94 15.64
N VAL A 94 8.03 -12.82 16.43
CA VAL A 94 8.74 -13.90 17.16
C VAL A 94 9.33 -14.94 16.21
N ILE A 95 8.60 -15.36 15.17
CA ILE A 95 9.09 -16.39 14.23
C ILE A 95 10.05 -15.84 13.17
N ASN A 96 10.03 -14.55 12.88
CA ASN A 96 10.86 -13.89 11.87
C ASN A 96 11.95 -12.98 12.48
N THR A 97 12.31 -13.13 13.74
CA THR A 97 13.52 -12.50 14.31
C THR A 97 14.75 -13.09 13.63
N SER A 98 14.95 -12.70 12.37
CA SER A 98 16.20 -12.95 11.68
C SER A 98 17.16 -11.85 12.05
N ASN A 99 18.18 -12.18 12.81
CA ASN A 99 19.33 -11.30 12.92
C ASN A 99 19.98 -11.20 11.53
N PRO A 100 20.21 -9.98 11.00
CA PRO A 100 20.99 -9.85 9.78
C PRO A 100 22.36 -10.52 9.95
N PRO A 101 22.98 -11.05 8.89
CA PRO A 101 24.30 -11.61 8.93
C PRO A 101 25.29 -10.67 9.62
N ALA A 102 26.24 -11.23 10.40
CA ALA A 102 27.20 -10.43 11.15
C ALA A 102 27.95 -9.41 10.28
N GLU A 103 28.32 -9.82 9.07
CA GLU A 103 28.97 -8.95 8.09
C GLU A 103 28.10 -7.76 7.69
N LEU A 104 26.78 -7.95 7.55
CA LEU A 104 25.87 -6.85 7.21
C LEU A 104 25.68 -5.90 8.40
N LYS A 105 25.58 -6.44 9.61
CA LYS A 105 25.56 -5.63 10.85
C LYS A 105 26.81 -4.77 10.97
N GLU A 106 27.97 -5.37 10.74
CA GLU A 106 29.24 -4.69 10.83
C GLU A 106 29.38 -3.56 9.80
N ILE A 107 28.91 -3.79 8.57
CA ILE A 107 28.92 -2.79 7.52
C ILE A 107 27.93 -1.64 7.84
N THR A 108 26.76 -1.95 8.40
CA THR A 108 25.68 -0.97 8.55
C THR A 108 25.70 -0.21 9.87
N LYS A 109 26.47 -0.66 10.88
CA LYS A 109 26.47 -0.09 12.25
C LYS A 109 26.83 1.41 12.35
N TYR A 110 27.54 1.92 11.36
CA TYR A 110 27.97 3.32 11.33
C TYR A 110 27.06 4.26 10.54
N TYR A 111 25.96 3.74 10.00
CA TYR A 111 25.02 4.49 9.16
C TYR A 111 23.65 4.58 9.84
N SER A 112 22.96 5.70 9.62
CA SER A 112 21.58 5.84 10.09
C SER A 112 20.64 4.87 9.37
N SER A 113 19.58 4.43 10.04
CA SER A 113 18.58 3.52 9.45
C SER A 113 17.93 4.10 8.17
N ILE A 114 17.74 5.42 8.11
CA ILE A 114 17.21 6.09 6.91
C ILE A 114 18.17 5.99 5.72
N ASN A 115 19.49 6.16 5.94
CA ASN A 115 20.50 6.07 4.89
C ASN A 115 20.73 4.62 4.46
N ILE A 116 20.66 3.65 5.38
CA ILE A 116 20.66 2.21 5.06
C ILE A 116 19.47 1.88 4.17
N ALA A 117 18.27 2.36 4.53
CA ALA A 117 17.06 2.16 3.73
C ALA A 117 17.18 2.76 2.33
N ALA A 118 17.65 4.02 2.22
CA ALA A 118 17.84 4.72 0.94
C ALA A 118 18.87 4.00 0.05
N THR A 119 20.01 3.63 0.62
CA THR A 119 21.08 2.94 -0.11
C THR A 119 20.67 1.54 -0.54
N GLY A 120 20.03 0.79 0.34
CA GLY A 120 19.52 -0.55 0.04
C GLY A 120 18.43 -0.55 -1.03
N GLN A 121 17.47 0.39 -0.96
CA GLN A 121 16.44 0.57 -1.97
C GLN A 121 17.06 0.89 -3.33
N ARG A 122 18.06 1.77 -3.38
CA ARG A 122 18.77 2.11 -4.61
C ARG A 122 19.46 0.90 -5.25
N ILE A 123 20.16 0.07 -4.47
CA ILE A 123 20.81 -1.15 -4.96
C ILE A 123 19.77 -2.13 -5.55
N VAL A 124 18.67 -2.34 -4.85
CA VAL A 124 17.56 -3.20 -5.30
C VAL A 124 17.01 -2.71 -6.65
N GLU A 125 16.79 -1.42 -6.77
CA GLU A 125 16.29 -0.80 -8.00
C GLU A 125 17.28 -0.93 -9.17
N ASP A 126 18.56 -0.66 -8.94
CA ASP A 126 19.57 -0.71 -9.98
C ASP A 126 19.77 -2.13 -10.51
N VAL A 127 19.86 -3.13 -9.63
CA VAL A 127 20.00 -4.53 -10.04
C VAL A 127 18.76 -5.02 -10.79
N ALA A 128 17.57 -4.68 -10.30
CA ALA A 128 16.34 -5.08 -10.99
C ALA A 128 16.20 -4.40 -12.36
N LEU A 129 16.61 -3.14 -12.47
CA LEU A 129 16.58 -2.40 -13.73
C LEU A 129 17.56 -2.99 -14.75
N GLU A 130 18.77 -3.37 -14.31
CA GLU A 130 19.78 -4.04 -15.14
C GLU A 130 19.24 -5.34 -15.74
N ILE A 131 18.63 -6.20 -14.90
CA ILE A 131 18.02 -7.46 -15.35
C ILE A 131 16.92 -7.21 -16.39
N ILE A 132 16.00 -6.27 -16.11
CA ILE A 132 14.90 -5.98 -17.03
C ILE A 132 15.42 -5.37 -18.32
N SER A 133 16.44 -4.50 -18.27
CA SER A 133 17.07 -3.93 -19.45
C SER A 133 17.70 -5.00 -20.32
N ASN A 134 18.41 -5.98 -19.73
CA ASN A 134 18.95 -7.13 -20.42
C ASN A 134 17.86 -7.97 -21.10
N MET A 135 16.75 -8.23 -20.38
CA MET A 135 15.61 -8.96 -20.94
C MET A 135 14.95 -8.21 -22.12
N LEU A 136 14.82 -6.90 -22.02
CA LEU A 136 14.24 -6.07 -23.09
C LEU A 136 15.20 -6.02 -24.30
N ASN A 137 16.49 -5.88 -24.07
CA ASN A 137 17.52 -5.91 -25.12
C ASN A 137 17.54 -7.25 -25.86
N PHE A 138 17.40 -8.35 -25.11
CA PHE A 138 17.34 -9.69 -25.70
C PHE A 138 16.05 -9.95 -26.48
N THR A 139 14.90 -9.59 -25.88
CA THR A 139 13.58 -9.91 -26.46
C THR A 139 13.10 -8.90 -27.49
N LYS A 140 13.68 -7.70 -27.52
CA LYS A 140 13.25 -6.54 -28.34
C LYS A 140 11.77 -6.17 -28.12
N LYS A 141 11.19 -6.56 -26.95
CA LYS A 141 9.79 -6.23 -26.61
C LYS A 141 9.70 -4.82 -26.01
N LYS A 142 8.60 -4.13 -26.33
CA LYS A 142 8.31 -2.77 -25.83
C LYS A 142 7.16 -2.73 -24.80
N LYS A 143 6.62 -3.88 -24.43
CA LYS A 143 5.56 -4.02 -23.42
C LYS A 143 5.95 -5.13 -22.45
N ILE A 144 5.75 -4.88 -21.15
CA ILE A 144 6.03 -5.85 -20.09
C ILE A 144 4.85 -6.03 -19.17
N VAL A 145 4.71 -7.25 -18.67
CA VAL A 145 3.80 -7.60 -17.57
C VAL A 145 4.66 -8.06 -16.41
N CYS A 146 4.40 -7.48 -15.23
CA CYS A 146 5.19 -7.70 -14.03
C CYS A 146 4.36 -8.46 -13.00
N SER A 147 4.86 -9.59 -12.51
CA SER A 147 4.24 -10.41 -11.45
C SER A 147 5.32 -10.88 -10.46
N GLY A 148 4.91 -11.15 -9.24
CA GLY A 148 5.77 -11.43 -8.09
C GLY A 148 5.69 -10.33 -7.04
N GLY A 149 5.86 -10.69 -5.76
CA GLY A 149 5.77 -9.77 -4.61
C GLY A 149 6.69 -8.56 -4.72
N PHE A 150 7.83 -8.69 -5.42
CA PHE A 150 8.75 -7.61 -5.69
C PHE A 150 8.07 -6.40 -6.39
N PHE A 151 7.13 -6.62 -7.29
CA PHE A 151 6.43 -5.55 -8.00
C PHE A 151 5.36 -4.82 -7.16
N GLN A 152 5.28 -5.07 -5.87
CA GLN A 152 4.67 -4.16 -4.90
C GLN A 152 5.57 -2.95 -4.57
N ASN A 153 6.86 -2.98 -4.98
CA ASN A 153 7.80 -1.88 -4.87
C ASN A 153 7.47 -0.80 -5.91
N ILE A 154 6.69 0.19 -5.49
CA ILE A 154 6.21 1.26 -6.37
C ILE A 154 7.32 2.22 -6.81
N SER A 155 8.39 2.36 -6.01
CA SER A 155 9.55 3.17 -6.35
C SER A 155 10.31 2.55 -7.52
N PHE A 156 10.53 1.25 -7.48
CA PHE A 156 11.09 0.52 -8.61
C PHE A 156 10.18 0.58 -9.85
N ASN A 157 8.88 0.33 -9.68
CA ASN A 157 7.94 0.32 -10.79
C ASN A 157 7.91 1.68 -11.53
N LYS A 158 8.11 2.79 -10.82
CA LYS A 158 8.27 4.11 -11.44
C LYS A 158 9.43 4.12 -12.45
N ARG A 159 10.57 3.51 -12.11
CA ARG A 159 11.75 3.47 -13.00
C ARG A 159 11.48 2.71 -14.30
N LEU A 160 10.53 1.75 -14.30
CA LEU A 160 10.12 1.06 -15.52
C LEU A 160 9.41 2.00 -16.51
N LEU A 161 8.73 3.02 -16.01
CA LEU A 161 8.06 4.01 -16.85
C LEU A 161 9.08 4.92 -17.59
N ASP A 162 10.30 5.01 -17.06
CA ASP A 162 11.36 5.84 -17.65
C ASP A 162 12.17 5.08 -18.73
N LEU A 163 11.93 3.76 -18.92
CA LEU A 163 12.57 2.94 -19.95
C LEU A 163 12.02 3.17 -21.38
N GLY A 164 11.12 4.09 -21.59
CA GLY A 164 10.52 4.36 -22.91
C GLY A 164 9.62 3.22 -23.44
N LEU A 165 9.11 2.37 -22.54
CA LEU A 165 8.21 1.27 -22.90
C LEU A 165 6.84 1.76 -23.35
N GLN A 166 6.27 1.07 -24.32
CA GLN A 166 4.89 1.32 -24.79
C GLN A 166 3.82 0.88 -23.77
N GLY A 167 4.20 0.02 -22.81
CA GLY A 167 3.30 -0.41 -21.74
C GLY A 167 3.99 -1.19 -20.65
N VAL A 168 3.65 -0.85 -19.41
CA VAL A 168 4.03 -1.57 -18.19
C VAL A 168 2.75 -1.93 -17.46
N TYR A 169 2.51 -3.20 -17.22
CA TYR A 169 1.35 -3.68 -16.50
C TYR A 169 1.76 -4.42 -15.23
N VAL A 170 1.26 -3.94 -14.09
CA VAL A 170 1.37 -4.58 -12.78
C VAL A 170 -0.05 -4.85 -12.30
N PRO A 171 -0.46 -6.12 -12.10
CA PRO A 171 -1.83 -6.45 -11.69
C PRO A 171 -2.15 -5.96 -10.27
N SER A 172 -3.43 -5.99 -9.90
CA SER A 172 -3.89 -5.62 -8.55
C SER A 172 -3.32 -6.52 -7.45
N ALA A 173 -3.07 -7.78 -7.77
CA ALA A 173 -2.47 -8.79 -6.90
C ALA A 173 -1.22 -9.39 -7.57
N PRO A 174 -0.08 -8.66 -7.57
CA PRO A 174 1.14 -9.17 -8.20
C PRO A 174 1.84 -10.25 -7.38
N ASN A 175 1.54 -10.35 -6.08
CA ASN A 175 2.07 -11.33 -5.13
C ASN A 175 1.24 -12.64 -5.11
N ASP A 176 1.51 -13.50 -4.15
CA ASP A 176 0.88 -14.83 -4.00
C ASP A 176 -0.65 -14.79 -3.93
N SER A 177 -1.25 -13.67 -3.47
CA SER A 177 -2.70 -13.51 -3.49
C SER A 177 -3.32 -13.56 -4.90
N GLY A 178 -2.52 -13.34 -5.96
CA GLY A 178 -2.95 -13.49 -7.35
C GLY A 178 -2.91 -14.91 -7.90
N LEU A 179 -2.28 -15.85 -7.20
CA LEU A 179 -2.12 -17.24 -7.67
C LEU A 179 -3.46 -17.95 -7.84
N SER A 180 -4.41 -17.72 -6.95
CA SER A 180 -5.76 -18.32 -7.03
C SER A 180 -6.50 -17.89 -8.31
N LEU A 181 -6.45 -16.61 -8.65
CA LEU A 181 -7.01 -16.09 -9.89
C LEU A 181 -6.27 -16.64 -11.11
N GLY A 182 -4.93 -16.68 -11.05
CA GLY A 182 -4.08 -17.22 -12.11
C GLY A 182 -4.39 -18.69 -12.38
N ALA A 183 -4.52 -19.50 -11.35
CA ALA A 183 -4.85 -20.93 -11.45
C ALA A 183 -6.24 -21.14 -12.09
N ALA A 184 -7.26 -20.39 -11.64
CA ALA A 184 -8.60 -20.48 -12.20
C ALA A 184 -8.63 -20.08 -13.68
N LEU A 185 -7.89 -19.04 -14.07
CA LEU A 185 -7.77 -18.62 -15.47
C LEU A 185 -7.05 -19.65 -16.35
N LEU A 186 -5.95 -20.22 -15.84
CA LEU A 186 -5.21 -21.28 -16.55
C LEU A 186 -6.09 -22.50 -16.77
N TYR A 187 -6.81 -22.95 -15.74
CA TYR A 187 -7.75 -24.06 -15.86
C TYR A 187 -8.82 -23.75 -16.91
N LYS A 188 -9.48 -22.61 -16.81
CA LYS A 188 -10.50 -22.18 -17.80
C LYS A 188 -9.94 -22.19 -19.23
N MET A 189 -8.74 -21.63 -19.43
CA MET A 189 -8.08 -21.62 -20.74
C MET A 189 -7.73 -23.02 -21.24
N SER A 190 -7.37 -23.94 -20.34
CA SER A 190 -7.06 -25.33 -20.71
C SER A 190 -8.29 -26.08 -21.19
N VAL A 191 -9.46 -25.82 -20.60
CA VAL A 191 -10.75 -26.42 -20.96
C VAL A 191 -11.35 -25.78 -22.20
N GLU A 192 -11.51 -24.45 -22.19
CA GLU A 192 -12.18 -23.72 -23.28
C GLU A 192 -11.29 -23.51 -24.52
N LYS A 193 -9.97 -23.75 -24.41
CA LYS A 193 -8.96 -23.50 -25.47
C LYS A 193 -8.96 -22.07 -26.00
N LYS A 194 -9.53 -21.12 -25.21
CA LYS A 194 -9.67 -19.70 -25.56
C LYS A 194 -9.08 -18.81 -24.48
N ARG A 195 -8.41 -17.74 -24.88
CA ARG A 195 -7.95 -16.71 -23.94
C ARG A 195 -9.10 -15.79 -23.55
N PRO A 196 -9.17 -15.34 -22.28
CA PRO A 196 -10.11 -14.30 -21.89
C PRO A 196 -9.94 -13.04 -22.77
N ARG A 197 -11.02 -12.54 -23.32
CA ARG A 197 -10.99 -11.35 -24.19
C ARG A 197 -11.12 -10.04 -23.42
N LYS A 198 -11.60 -10.09 -22.17
CA LYS A 198 -11.83 -8.91 -21.34
C LYS A 198 -10.84 -8.86 -20.17
N THR A 199 -10.38 -7.67 -19.82
CA THR A 199 -9.70 -7.44 -18.55
C THR A 199 -10.65 -7.77 -17.40
N LEU A 200 -10.20 -8.62 -16.48
CA LEU A 200 -11.02 -8.96 -15.33
C LEU A 200 -11.07 -7.78 -14.36
N SER A 201 -12.23 -7.61 -13.76
CA SER A 201 -12.38 -6.70 -12.63
C SER A 201 -11.49 -7.14 -11.47
N SER A 202 -10.96 -6.18 -10.72
CA SER A 202 -10.28 -6.47 -9.45
C SER A 202 -11.25 -6.62 -8.27
N TYR A 203 -12.54 -6.35 -8.48
CA TYR A 203 -13.58 -6.45 -7.45
C TYR A 203 -14.24 -7.83 -7.52
N LEU A 204 -13.60 -8.84 -6.93
CA LEU A 204 -13.99 -10.26 -7.02
C LEU A 204 -14.44 -10.85 -5.68
N GLY A 205 -14.22 -10.14 -4.57
CA GLY A 205 -14.55 -10.61 -3.23
C GLY A 205 -16.05 -10.53 -2.88
N PRO A 206 -16.41 -10.71 -1.61
CA PRO A 206 -17.80 -10.73 -1.16
C PRO A 206 -18.52 -9.39 -1.36
N GLN A 207 -19.83 -9.48 -1.57
CA GLN A 207 -20.78 -8.37 -1.68
C GLN A 207 -21.97 -8.67 -0.80
N PHE A 208 -22.62 -7.64 -0.28
CA PHE A 208 -23.79 -7.74 0.60
C PHE A 208 -24.90 -6.84 0.07
N LYS A 209 -26.16 -7.29 0.22
CA LYS A 209 -27.34 -6.51 -0.16
C LYS A 209 -27.73 -5.54 0.95
N ASN A 210 -28.50 -4.51 0.59
CA ASN A 210 -28.97 -3.53 1.57
C ASN A 210 -29.83 -4.15 2.68
N GLU A 211 -30.62 -5.16 2.35
CA GLU A 211 -31.47 -5.88 3.31
C GLU A 211 -30.60 -6.59 4.36
N GLU A 212 -29.60 -7.36 3.93
CA GLU A 212 -28.67 -8.05 4.83
C GLU A 212 -27.91 -7.07 5.74
N ILE A 213 -27.51 -5.91 5.16
CA ILE A 213 -26.81 -4.87 5.92
C ILE A 213 -27.75 -4.24 6.95
N LYS A 214 -29.00 -3.97 6.56
CA LYS A 214 -30.01 -3.40 7.47
C LYS A 214 -30.26 -4.29 8.66
N ASP A 215 -30.45 -5.60 8.44
CA ASP A 215 -30.70 -6.58 9.52
C ASP A 215 -29.52 -6.59 10.52
N ILE A 216 -28.29 -6.53 10.02
CA ILE A 216 -27.09 -6.45 10.88
C ILE A 216 -27.04 -5.10 11.63
N LEU A 217 -27.40 -3.98 11.01
CA LEU A 217 -27.44 -2.68 11.68
C LEU A 217 -28.48 -2.63 12.80
N ASP A 218 -29.64 -3.24 12.57
CA ASP A 218 -30.73 -3.37 13.56
C ASP A 218 -30.31 -4.28 14.73
N GLU A 219 -29.64 -5.40 14.45
CA GLU A 219 -29.09 -6.30 15.48
C GLU A 219 -28.09 -5.57 16.41
N PHE A 220 -27.25 -4.70 15.85
CA PHE A 220 -26.31 -3.89 16.64
C PHE A 220 -26.97 -2.66 17.27
N ASN A 221 -28.27 -2.44 17.07
CA ASN A 221 -29.03 -1.28 17.55
C ASN A 221 -28.34 0.06 17.26
N LEU A 222 -27.88 0.26 16.01
CA LEU A 222 -27.12 1.43 15.62
C LEU A 222 -27.99 2.56 15.07
N ASP A 223 -27.56 3.80 15.27
CA ASP A 223 -28.14 4.96 14.60
C ASP A 223 -27.69 4.97 13.14
N TYR A 224 -28.59 4.80 12.20
CA TYR A 224 -28.29 4.90 10.78
C TYR A 224 -29.40 5.59 9.99
N LYS A 225 -29.09 6.04 8.80
CA LYS A 225 -30.05 6.53 7.81
C LYS A 225 -29.75 5.97 6.43
N LYS A 226 -30.78 5.65 5.68
CA LYS A 226 -30.66 5.38 4.25
C LYS A 226 -30.55 6.70 3.49
N SER A 227 -29.52 6.84 2.66
CA SER A 227 -29.24 8.06 1.91
C SER A 227 -29.76 7.96 0.48
N LYS A 228 -30.39 9.03 -0.01
CA LYS A 228 -30.76 9.18 -1.42
C LYS A 228 -29.59 9.67 -2.28
N ASN A 229 -28.54 10.25 -1.68
CA ASN A 229 -27.35 10.72 -2.39
C ASN A 229 -26.09 10.47 -1.57
N ILE A 230 -25.73 9.20 -1.44
CA ILE A 230 -24.64 8.71 -0.59
C ILE A 230 -23.29 9.38 -0.93
N CYS A 231 -23.00 9.60 -2.23
CA CYS A 231 -21.75 10.21 -2.66
C CYS A 231 -21.62 11.66 -2.21
N ARG A 232 -22.70 12.46 -2.37
CA ARG A 232 -22.70 13.86 -1.99
C ARG A 232 -22.62 14.06 -0.47
N GLU A 233 -23.37 13.25 0.29
CA GLU A 233 -23.33 13.30 1.75
C GLU A 233 -21.95 12.89 2.29
N THR A 234 -21.38 11.82 1.74
CA THR A 234 -20.02 11.36 2.11
C THR A 234 -18.97 12.42 1.77
N ALA A 235 -19.05 13.04 0.59
CA ALA A 235 -18.15 14.12 0.20
C ALA A 235 -18.23 15.32 1.16
N ASN A 236 -19.42 15.63 1.67
CA ASN A 236 -19.60 16.69 2.67
C ASN A 236 -18.97 16.34 4.03
N PHE A 237 -19.06 15.07 4.48
CA PHE A 237 -18.34 14.61 5.67
C PHE A 237 -16.83 14.74 5.51
N LEU A 238 -16.30 14.29 4.37
CA LEU A 238 -14.86 14.41 4.06
C LEU A 238 -14.42 15.87 4.06
N LYS A 239 -15.18 16.79 3.39
CA LYS A 239 -14.90 18.22 3.39
C LYS A 239 -14.83 18.84 4.79
N LYS A 240 -15.63 18.33 5.73
CA LYS A 240 -15.62 18.72 7.15
C LYS A 240 -14.46 18.09 7.93
N GLY A 241 -13.58 17.30 7.29
CA GLY A 241 -12.43 16.66 7.90
C GLY A 241 -12.76 15.40 8.69
N LYS A 242 -13.93 14.80 8.46
CA LYS A 242 -14.29 13.50 9.06
C LYS A 242 -13.56 12.37 8.38
N ILE A 243 -13.18 11.36 9.16
CA ILE A 243 -12.62 10.10 8.68
C ILE A 243 -13.76 9.12 8.45
N VAL A 244 -13.89 8.66 7.22
CA VAL A 244 -15.03 7.84 6.78
C VAL A 244 -14.59 6.42 6.46
N GLY A 245 -15.20 5.42 7.08
CA GLY A 245 -15.17 4.03 6.62
C GLY A 245 -16.10 3.89 5.42
N TRP A 246 -15.58 3.42 4.30
CA TRP A 246 -16.29 3.27 3.02
C TRP A 246 -16.32 1.80 2.62
N PHE A 247 -17.52 1.21 2.64
CA PHE A 247 -17.77 -0.20 2.34
C PHE A 247 -18.81 -0.30 1.23
N GLN A 248 -18.36 -0.66 0.02
CA GLN A 248 -19.19 -0.58 -1.18
C GLN A 248 -18.95 -1.75 -2.13
N GLY A 249 -20.01 -2.34 -2.64
CA GLY A 249 -19.96 -3.38 -3.67
C GLY A 249 -19.10 -4.59 -3.29
N ARG A 250 -18.56 -5.26 -4.29
CA ARG A 250 -17.62 -6.38 -4.10
C ARG A 250 -16.26 -5.89 -3.61
N SER A 251 -15.67 -6.62 -2.66
CA SER A 251 -14.32 -6.26 -2.21
C SER A 251 -13.27 -6.48 -3.30
N GLU A 252 -12.22 -5.69 -3.25
CA GLU A 252 -11.09 -5.77 -4.15
C GLU A 252 -10.19 -6.98 -3.88
N LEU A 253 -9.60 -7.56 -4.93
CA LEU A 253 -8.54 -8.55 -4.88
C LEU A 253 -7.18 -7.86 -4.83
N GLY A 254 -6.33 -8.27 -3.88
CA GLY A 254 -4.96 -7.80 -3.76
C GLY A 254 -4.68 -6.98 -2.51
N PRO A 255 -3.44 -6.52 -2.31
CA PRO A 255 -2.99 -5.91 -1.05
C PRO A 255 -3.38 -4.43 -0.90
N ARG A 256 -4.11 -3.86 -1.85
CA ARG A 256 -4.45 -2.43 -1.86
C ARG A 256 -5.95 -2.21 -1.85
N SER A 257 -6.41 -1.24 -1.06
CA SER A 257 -7.79 -0.78 -1.12
C SER A 257 -8.01 0.10 -2.34
N LEU A 258 -8.96 -0.31 -3.17
CA LEU A 258 -9.28 0.33 -4.44
C LEU A 258 -10.66 1.02 -4.40
N GLY A 259 -11.13 1.41 -3.21
CA GLY A 259 -12.38 2.14 -3.05
C GLY A 259 -13.59 1.27 -2.73
N ALA A 260 -13.44 -0.04 -2.46
CA ALA A 260 -14.52 -0.90 -2.01
C ALA A 260 -14.47 -1.16 -0.49
N ARG A 261 -13.29 -1.36 0.07
CA ARG A 261 -13.03 -1.54 1.51
C ARG A 261 -11.98 -0.54 1.95
N SER A 262 -12.37 0.73 2.02
CA SER A 262 -11.47 1.86 2.19
C SER A 262 -11.78 2.69 3.42
N VAL A 263 -10.76 3.29 4.00
CA VAL A 263 -10.91 4.44 4.89
C VAL A 263 -10.47 5.68 4.14
N LEU A 264 -11.35 6.67 4.13
CA LEU A 264 -11.24 7.88 3.35
C LEU A 264 -11.04 9.12 4.23
N GLY A 265 -10.31 10.09 3.72
CA GLY A 265 -10.08 11.37 4.38
C GLY A 265 -9.89 12.52 3.38
N ASP A 266 -9.94 13.74 3.89
CA ASP A 266 -9.65 14.96 3.12
C ASP A 266 -8.13 15.12 2.97
N PRO A 267 -7.57 15.13 1.74
CA PRO A 267 -6.14 15.25 1.52
C PRO A 267 -5.57 16.65 1.76
N ARG A 268 -6.43 17.66 1.83
CA ARG A 268 -6.05 19.08 1.94
C ARG A 268 -5.46 19.45 3.30
N LYS A 269 -5.69 18.62 4.33
CA LYS A 269 -5.24 18.88 5.70
C LYS A 269 -4.28 17.76 6.14
N PHE A 270 -3.04 18.11 6.41
CA PHE A 270 -2.01 17.16 6.88
C PHE A 270 -2.46 16.40 8.14
N ILE A 271 -3.23 17.05 9.02
CA ILE A 271 -3.78 16.45 10.22
C ILE A 271 -4.60 15.17 9.97
N ASN A 272 -5.26 15.04 8.82
CA ASN A 272 -6.04 13.85 8.51
C ASN A 272 -5.16 12.62 8.28
N LYS A 273 -3.94 12.80 7.73
CA LYS A 273 -2.92 11.74 7.68
C LYS A 273 -2.59 11.25 9.10
N ALA A 274 -2.39 12.18 9.99
CA ALA A 274 -2.04 11.93 11.37
C ALA A 274 -3.15 11.19 12.13
N LYS A 275 -4.39 11.67 12.02
CA LYS A 275 -5.56 11.01 12.61
C LYS A 275 -5.68 9.56 12.18
N ILE A 276 -5.56 9.27 10.87
CA ILE A 276 -5.66 7.91 10.36
C ILE A 276 -4.48 7.05 10.86
N ASN A 277 -3.26 7.58 10.92
CA ASN A 277 -2.10 6.84 11.43
C ASN A 277 -2.26 6.48 12.89
N GLN A 278 -2.71 7.41 13.72
CA GLN A 278 -2.78 7.23 15.17
C GLN A 278 -3.97 6.36 15.59
N LEU A 279 -5.15 6.57 15.01
CA LEU A 279 -6.41 5.98 15.49
C LEU A 279 -6.72 4.65 14.81
N LEU A 280 -6.49 4.56 13.52
CA LEU A 280 -6.77 3.34 12.76
C LEU A 280 -5.53 2.47 12.61
N LYS A 281 -4.43 3.04 12.12
CA LYS A 281 -3.29 2.24 11.66
C LYS A 281 -2.28 1.96 12.76
N LYS A 282 -2.13 2.83 13.76
CA LYS A 282 -1.10 2.71 14.82
C LYS A 282 0.25 2.29 14.25
N ARG A 283 0.66 2.93 13.16
CA ARG A 283 1.88 2.60 12.40
C ARG A 283 2.85 3.78 12.37
N ASP A 284 4.03 3.53 11.81
CA ASP A 284 5.10 4.51 11.74
C ASP A 284 4.64 5.81 11.07
N TRP A 285 5.06 6.93 11.64
CA TRP A 285 4.65 8.29 11.29
C TRP A 285 4.96 8.68 9.83
N PHE A 286 6.06 8.14 9.29
CA PHE A 286 6.53 8.45 7.94
C PHE A 286 5.71 7.79 6.83
N MET A 287 4.89 6.81 7.13
CA MET A 287 4.13 6.07 6.12
C MET A 287 3.17 6.99 5.33
N PRO A 288 3.28 7.03 3.98
CA PRO A 288 2.42 7.86 3.15
C PRO A 288 1.04 7.25 2.94
N TYR A 289 0.08 8.09 2.57
CA TYR A 289 -1.24 7.69 2.09
C TYR A 289 -1.39 7.94 0.60
N ALA A 290 -2.16 7.08 -0.06
CA ALA A 290 -2.45 7.21 -1.47
C ALA A 290 -3.58 8.23 -1.71
N PRO A 291 -3.45 9.15 -2.68
CA PRO A 291 -4.59 9.87 -3.20
C PRO A 291 -5.34 9.00 -4.21
N SER A 292 -6.66 8.87 -4.07
CA SER A 292 -7.53 8.44 -5.17
C SER A 292 -7.90 9.66 -5.99
N VAL A 293 -7.55 9.66 -7.28
CA VAL A 293 -7.62 10.81 -8.18
C VAL A 293 -8.53 10.48 -9.36
N LEU A 294 -9.37 11.41 -9.79
CA LEU A 294 -10.10 11.28 -11.06
C LEU A 294 -9.10 11.20 -12.22
N TYR A 295 -9.18 10.13 -13.01
CA TYR A 295 -8.25 9.92 -14.14
C TYR A 295 -8.28 11.07 -15.16
N ASP A 296 -9.43 11.62 -15.44
CA ASP A 296 -9.63 12.76 -16.33
C ASP A 296 -9.09 14.09 -15.79
N LYS A 297 -8.73 14.13 -14.50
CA LYS A 297 -8.14 15.27 -13.78
C LYS A 297 -6.73 15.01 -13.26
N MET A 298 -6.03 14.02 -13.77
CA MET A 298 -4.65 13.73 -13.33
C MET A 298 -3.69 14.88 -13.59
N ASP A 299 -3.87 15.61 -14.67
CA ASP A 299 -3.10 16.79 -15.06
C ASP A 299 -3.16 17.93 -14.03
N PHE A 300 -4.11 17.86 -13.09
CA PHE A 300 -4.15 18.77 -11.94
C PHE A 300 -2.95 18.60 -11.00
N PHE A 301 -2.37 17.40 -10.92
CA PHE A 301 -1.25 17.08 -10.02
C PHE A 301 0.02 16.61 -10.73
N TYR A 302 -0.10 15.98 -11.90
CA TYR A 302 0.99 15.25 -12.56
C TYR A 302 1.17 15.72 -14.00
N ASP A 303 2.42 15.83 -14.45
CA ASP A 303 2.71 16.21 -15.86
C ASP A 303 2.40 15.08 -16.84
N LYS A 304 2.54 13.83 -16.38
CA LYS A 304 2.21 12.64 -17.20
C LYS A 304 0.90 12.03 -16.76
N LYS A 305 -0.02 11.82 -17.70
CA LYS A 305 -1.28 11.12 -17.47
C LYS A 305 -1.09 9.62 -17.60
N ILE A 306 -0.94 8.92 -16.47
CA ILE A 306 -0.70 7.48 -16.40
C ILE A 306 -1.87 6.80 -15.72
N ASN A 307 -2.40 5.71 -16.31
CA ASN A 307 -3.45 4.92 -15.68
C ASN A 307 -2.86 4.03 -14.58
N CYS A 308 -3.16 4.35 -13.32
CA CYS A 308 -2.70 3.64 -12.12
C CYS A 308 -3.88 3.08 -11.30
N PRO A 309 -4.69 2.14 -11.85
CA PRO A 309 -5.90 1.68 -11.19
C PRO A 309 -5.62 0.82 -9.95
N TYR A 310 -4.36 0.38 -9.75
CA TYR A 310 -3.96 -0.54 -8.67
C TYR A 310 -2.91 0.04 -7.73
N MET A 311 -2.67 1.36 -7.75
CA MET A 311 -1.63 1.99 -6.92
C MET A 311 -0.23 1.40 -7.15
N SER A 312 0.09 0.98 -8.37
CA SER A 312 1.29 0.21 -8.68
C SER A 312 2.54 1.05 -8.91
N PHE A 313 2.41 2.37 -9.03
CA PHE A 313 3.51 3.27 -9.34
C PHE A 313 3.59 4.42 -8.35
N SER A 314 4.82 4.85 -8.00
CA SER A 314 5.08 6.15 -7.41
C SER A 314 5.17 7.20 -8.52
N MET A 315 4.63 8.39 -8.28
CA MET A 315 4.69 9.50 -9.24
C MET A 315 5.00 10.80 -8.51
N LYS A 316 5.89 11.62 -9.06
CA LYS A 316 6.18 12.94 -8.50
C LYS A 316 4.98 13.86 -8.76
N ILE A 317 4.56 14.59 -7.73
CA ILE A 317 3.55 15.63 -7.85
C ILE A 317 4.27 16.91 -8.31
N THR A 318 3.94 17.39 -9.50
CA THR A 318 4.59 18.53 -10.13
C THR A 318 3.79 19.82 -10.00
N LYS A 319 2.47 19.70 -9.77
CA LYS A 319 1.53 20.82 -9.68
C LYS A 319 0.64 20.67 -8.45
N ASN A 320 0.24 21.78 -7.87
CA ASN A 320 -0.77 21.83 -6.80
C ASN A 320 -0.51 20.89 -5.59
N SER A 321 0.76 20.58 -5.29
CA SER A 321 1.12 19.68 -4.16
C SER A 321 0.61 20.22 -2.83
N SER A 322 0.63 21.53 -2.63
CA SER A 322 0.09 22.23 -1.45
C SER A 322 -1.41 22.03 -1.25
N ARG A 323 -2.14 21.63 -2.30
CA ARG A 323 -3.58 21.35 -2.22
C ARG A 323 -3.89 19.97 -1.62
N ILE A 324 -2.91 19.05 -1.55
CA ILE A 324 -3.06 17.69 -1.01
C ILE A 324 -1.90 17.27 -0.10
N PRO A 325 -1.48 18.09 0.87
CA PRO A 325 -0.27 17.83 1.67
C PRO A 325 -0.31 16.50 2.43
N ALA A 326 -1.49 16.00 2.77
CA ALA A 326 -1.64 14.71 3.45
C ALA A 326 -1.32 13.49 2.55
N ALA A 327 -1.28 13.68 1.22
CA ALA A 327 -1.02 12.62 0.24
C ALA A 327 0.36 12.75 -0.44
N VAL A 328 1.14 13.77 -0.07
CA VAL A 328 2.50 13.99 -0.58
C VAL A 328 3.50 13.36 0.37
N HIS A 329 4.45 12.61 -0.17
CA HIS A 329 5.58 12.08 0.58
C HIS A 329 6.70 13.14 0.68
N VAL A 330 7.68 12.93 1.58
CA VAL A 330 8.77 13.88 1.81
C VAL A 330 9.59 14.19 0.55
N ASP A 331 9.73 13.22 -0.35
CA ASP A 331 10.43 13.37 -1.64
C ASP A 331 9.58 14.05 -2.74
N GLY A 332 8.40 14.55 -2.40
CA GLY A 332 7.46 15.16 -3.34
C GLY A 332 6.69 14.16 -4.20
N SER A 333 6.82 12.87 -3.92
CA SER A 333 6.08 11.82 -4.62
C SER A 333 4.75 11.48 -3.95
N SER A 334 3.92 10.77 -4.70
CA SER A 334 2.72 10.10 -4.18
C SER A 334 2.49 8.78 -4.91
N ARG A 335 1.55 7.98 -4.40
CA ARG A 335 1.09 6.74 -5.02
C ARG A 335 -0.33 6.89 -5.52
N PRO A 336 -0.56 7.43 -6.73
CA PRO A 336 -1.91 7.68 -7.22
C PRO A 336 -2.70 6.39 -7.40
N HIS A 337 -3.98 6.47 -7.05
CA HIS A 337 -5.01 5.53 -7.44
C HIS A 337 -5.93 6.24 -8.43
N THR A 338 -5.83 5.94 -9.71
CA THR A 338 -6.63 6.60 -10.75
C THR A 338 -7.96 5.92 -10.93
N ILE A 339 -9.04 6.72 -10.92
CA ILE A 339 -10.40 6.24 -11.03
C ILE A 339 -11.03 6.75 -12.32
N LYS A 340 -11.45 5.82 -13.18
CA LYS A 340 -12.30 6.10 -14.34
C LYS A 340 -13.76 5.84 -13.98
N LYS A 341 -14.67 6.58 -14.64
CA LYS A 341 -16.11 6.48 -14.38
C LYS A 341 -16.64 5.04 -14.53
N ASN A 342 -16.15 4.31 -15.54
CA ASN A 342 -16.62 2.97 -15.86
C ASN A 342 -16.02 1.86 -14.98
N ASP A 343 -14.90 2.12 -14.27
CA ASP A 343 -14.22 1.12 -13.46
C ASP A 343 -14.95 0.92 -12.12
N PHE A 344 -15.33 2.03 -11.46
CA PHE A 344 -16.10 2.02 -10.23
C PHE A 344 -16.96 3.29 -10.12
N PRO A 345 -18.15 3.31 -10.73
CA PRO A 345 -18.97 4.52 -10.90
C PRO A 345 -19.31 5.24 -9.58
N ARG A 346 -19.65 4.48 -8.51
CA ARG A 346 -20.01 5.05 -7.21
C ARG A 346 -18.80 5.77 -6.57
N TYR A 347 -17.63 5.17 -6.62
CA TYR A 347 -16.41 5.79 -6.07
C TYR A 347 -15.94 7.00 -6.90
N TYR A 348 -16.03 6.90 -8.23
CA TYR A 348 -15.79 8.04 -9.11
C TYR A 348 -16.72 9.22 -8.76
N ASN A 349 -18.02 8.97 -8.58
CA ASN A 349 -19.00 10.00 -8.25
C ASN A 349 -18.72 10.63 -6.87
N LEU A 350 -18.29 9.85 -5.88
CA LEU A 350 -17.87 10.39 -4.59
C LEU A 350 -16.72 11.40 -4.75
N ILE A 351 -15.67 11.06 -5.49
CA ILE A 351 -14.53 11.96 -5.72
C ILE A 351 -14.97 13.19 -6.52
N LYS A 352 -15.87 13.01 -7.49
CA LYS A 352 -16.46 14.10 -8.28
C LYS A 352 -17.25 15.08 -7.40
N GLU A 353 -18.06 14.59 -6.46
CA GLU A 353 -18.78 15.46 -5.50
C GLU A 353 -17.80 16.17 -4.55
N PHE A 354 -16.76 15.49 -4.09
CA PHE A 354 -15.71 16.12 -3.29
C PHE A 354 -14.99 17.23 -4.09
N TYR A 355 -14.69 16.98 -5.37
CA TYR A 355 -14.13 18.00 -6.27
C TYR A 355 -15.05 19.21 -6.42
N ARG A 356 -16.34 19.02 -6.59
CA ARG A 356 -17.33 20.11 -6.65
C ARG A 356 -17.33 20.97 -5.39
N PHE A 357 -17.18 20.35 -4.22
CA PHE A 357 -17.17 21.07 -2.94
C PHE A 357 -15.85 21.77 -2.61
N THR A 358 -14.73 21.33 -3.17
CA THR A 358 -13.40 21.70 -2.66
C THR A 358 -12.45 22.23 -3.74
N GLY A 359 -12.75 22.01 -5.01
CA GLY A 359 -11.84 22.29 -6.13
C GLY A 359 -10.62 21.35 -6.16
N VAL A 360 -10.65 20.19 -5.44
CA VAL A 360 -9.57 19.21 -5.39
C VAL A 360 -10.07 17.85 -5.89
N PRO A 361 -9.61 17.35 -7.05
CA PRO A 361 -10.11 16.13 -7.67
C PRO A 361 -9.50 14.86 -7.08
N ALA A 362 -9.28 14.83 -5.76
CA ALA A 362 -8.66 13.71 -5.05
C ALA A 362 -9.17 13.58 -3.61
N ILE A 363 -9.17 12.36 -3.08
CA ILE A 363 -9.39 12.05 -1.66
C ILE A 363 -8.30 11.11 -1.14
N LEU A 364 -8.01 11.13 0.17
CA LEU A 364 -7.15 10.12 0.80
C LEU A 364 -7.82 8.76 0.78
N ASN A 365 -7.05 7.72 0.47
CA ASN A 365 -7.49 6.34 0.47
C ASN A 365 -6.46 5.44 1.18
N THR A 366 -6.94 4.65 2.12
CA THR A 366 -6.18 3.57 2.75
C THR A 366 -7.08 2.37 3.02
N SER A 367 -6.48 1.19 3.24
CA SER A 367 -7.22 -0.04 3.50
C SER A 367 -8.05 0.05 4.78
N PHE A 368 -9.25 -0.53 4.76
CA PHE A 368 -10.15 -0.57 5.91
C PHE A 368 -9.78 -1.74 6.81
N ASN A 369 -8.76 -1.52 7.63
CA ASN A 369 -8.28 -2.45 8.66
C ASN A 369 -7.40 -1.72 9.66
N ARG A 370 -7.24 -2.27 10.85
CA ARG A 370 -6.15 -1.91 11.75
C ARG A 370 -4.83 -2.45 11.23
N HIS A 371 -3.72 -1.93 11.72
CA HIS A 371 -2.41 -2.46 11.39
C HIS A 371 -2.26 -3.91 11.88
N GLY A 372 -1.62 -4.75 11.07
CA GLY A 372 -1.38 -6.16 11.41
C GLY A 372 -2.54 -7.12 11.12
N ILE A 373 -3.73 -6.62 10.75
CA ILE A 373 -4.86 -7.47 10.36
C ILE A 373 -5.24 -7.26 8.90
N ALA A 374 -5.89 -8.27 8.32
CA ALA A 374 -6.38 -8.20 6.94
C ALA A 374 -7.43 -7.10 6.74
N THR A 375 -7.57 -6.61 5.50
CA THR A 375 -8.67 -5.71 5.13
C THR A 375 -10.01 -6.39 5.42
N ILE A 376 -10.93 -5.66 6.04
CA ILE A 376 -12.26 -6.16 6.39
C ILE A 376 -13.01 -6.68 5.16
N GLN A 377 -13.82 -7.71 5.36
CA GLN A 377 -14.60 -8.32 4.29
C GLN A 377 -16.11 -8.24 4.54
N THR A 378 -16.56 -8.17 5.80
CA THR A 378 -17.96 -8.26 6.20
C THR A 378 -18.51 -6.97 6.82
N PRO A 379 -19.84 -6.73 6.76
CA PRO A 379 -20.48 -5.61 7.44
C PRO A 379 -20.19 -5.57 8.95
N ARG A 380 -20.20 -6.73 9.62
CA ARG A 380 -19.91 -6.85 11.06
C ARG A 380 -18.53 -6.30 11.40
N GLN A 381 -17.50 -6.66 10.62
CA GLN A 381 -16.15 -6.13 10.79
C GLN A 381 -16.09 -4.60 10.59
N ALA A 382 -16.86 -4.05 9.63
CA ALA A 382 -16.94 -2.61 9.43
C ALA A 382 -17.58 -1.89 10.63
N ILE A 383 -18.65 -2.46 11.18
CA ILE A 383 -19.33 -1.96 12.37
C ILE A 383 -18.41 -2.00 13.59
N GLU A 384 -17.69 -3.10 13.81
CA GLU A 384 -16.71 -3.22 14.89
C GLU A 384 -15.64 -2.11 14.81
N HIS A 385 -15.17 -1.77 13.62
CA HIS A 385 -14.22 -0.67 13.44
C HIS A 385 -14.83 0.70 13.76
N LEU A 386 -16.13 0.92 13.45
CA LEU A 386 -16.85 2.12 13.86
C LEU A 386 -16.97 2.21 15.38
N LEU A 387 -17.43 1.14 16.03
CA LEU A 387 -17.64 1.10 17.48
C LEU A 387 -16.34 1.24 18.28
N ASN A 388 -15.23 0.76 17.72
CA ASN A 388 -13.88 0.90 18.30
C ASN A 388 -13.21 2.26 17.99
N GLY A 389 -13.92 3.20 17.35
CA GLY A 389 -13.40 4.53 17.05
C GLY A 389 -12.31 4.56 15.96
N CYS A 390 -12.22 3.53 15.14
CA CYS A 390 -11.27 3.50 14.02
C CYS A 390 -11.68 4.41 12.86
N VAL A 391 -12.96 4.74 12.76
CA VAL A 391 -13.55 5.71 11.84
C VAL A 391 -14.64 6.50 12.57
N GLU A 392 -14.90 7.73 12.12
CA GLU A 392 -15.91 8.60 12.75
C GLU A 392 -17.32 8.33 12.21
N ILE A 393 -17.40 7.91 10.96
CA ILE A 393 -18.64 7.61 10.24
C ILE A 393 -18.39 6.37 9.41
N LEU A 394 -19.34 5.44 9.38
CA LEU A 394 -19.34 4.31 8.46
C LEU A 394 -20.38 4.58 7.35
N VAL A 395 -19.94 4.50 6.11
CA VAL A 395 -20.80 4.51 4.93
C VAL A 395 -20.75 3.13 4.31
N ILE A 396 -21.85 2.41 4.42
CA ILE A 396 -21.97 1.02 3.98
C ILE A 396 -23.17 0.89 3.03
N GLU A 397 -22.88 0.58 1.76
CA GLU A 397 -23.81 0.66 0.64
C GLU A 397 -24.61 1.97 0.69
N ASP A 398 -25.92 1.93 0.82
CA ASP A 398 -26.78 3.11 0.87
C ASP A 398 -26.99 3.68 2.28
N PHE A 399 -26.34 3.11 3.29
CA PHE A 399 -26.50 3.54 4.67
C PHE A 399 -25.34 4.40 5.17
N ILE A 400 -25.70 5.43 5.92
CA ILE A 400 -24.77 6.24 6.72
C ILE A 400 -25.02 5.86 8.18
N VAL A 401 -24.00 5.31 8.82
CA VAL A 401 -24.07 4.74 10.16
C VAL A 401 -23.22 5.57 11.12
N PHE A 402 -23.78 5.84 12.28
CA PHE A 402 -23.13 6.60 13.33
C PHE A 402 -22.95 5.71 14.57
N ALA A 403 -21.87 5.91 15.30
CA ALA A 403 -21.71 5.30 16.61
C ALA A 403 -22.78 5.86 17.58
N HIS A 404 -23.16 5.10 18.58
CA HIS A 404 -24.08 5.54 19.64
C HIS A 404 -23.66 6.89 20.23
N LYS A 405 -24.60 7.73 20.65
CA LYS A 405 -24.34 9.08 21.20
C LYS A 405 -23.27 9.07 22.29
N LYS A 406 -23.30 8.09 23.20
CA LYS A 406 -22.29 7.92 24.27
C LYS A 406 -20.87 7.66 23.68
N ASN A 407 -20.79 6.88 22.62
CA ASN A 407 -19.52 6.56 21.96
C ASN A 407 -19.06 7.70 21.03
N ARG A 408 -19.96 8.51 20.45
CA ARG A 408 -19.58 9.64 19.60
C ARG A 408 -18.70 10.64 20.35
N LYS A 409 -19.09 11.05 21.56
CA LYS A 409 -18.29 11.97 22.39
C LYS A 409 -16.90 11.39 22.69
N LYS A 410 -16.82 10.07 23.00
CA LYS A 410 -15.54 9.39 23.21
C LYS A 410 -14.69 9.37 21.93
N ILE A 411 -15.30 9.06 20.79
CA ILE A 411 -14.64 9.05 19.48
C ILE A 411 -14.14 10.46 19.12
N GLU A 412 -14.98 11.48 19.24
CA GLU A 412 -14.62 12.88 18.98
C GLU A 412 -13.48 13.35 19.89
N ARG A 413 -13.48 12.95 21.17
CA ARG A 413 -12.40 13.22 22.11
C ARG A 413 -11.11 12.52 21.72
N LEU A 414 -11.14 11.24 21.34
CA LEU A 414 -9.98 10.50 20.83
C LEU A 414 -9.35 11.18 19.60
N TYR A 415 -10.19 11.70 18.70
CA TYR A 415 -9.72 12.40 17.51
C TYR A 415 -9.16 13.80 17.81
N SER A 416 -9.64 14.47 18.85
CA SER A 416 -9.10 15.78 19.30
C SER A 416 -7.84 15.63 20.14
N GLU A 417 -7.78 14.70 21.10
CA GLU A 417 -6.62 14.45 21.95
C GLU A 417 -5.43 13.86 21.12
N GLY A 418 -5.74 12.99 20.16
CA GLY A 418 -4.74 12.51 19.23
C GLY A 418 -4.05 13.59 18.43
N TYR A 419 -4.68 14.73 18.23
CA TYR A 419 -4.11 15.90 17.59
C TYR A 419 -2.96 16.52 18.39
N TYR A 420 -3.15 16.73 19.68
CA TYR A 420 -2.13 17.36 20.54
C TYR A 420 -0.89 16.51 20.69
N LEU A 421 -1.07 15.22 20.95
CA LEU A 421 0.05 14.26 21.10
C LEU A 421 0.89 14.12 19.82
N LEU A 422 0.27 14.31 18.65
CA LEU A 422 0.98 14.19 17.38
C LEU A 422 1.73 15.48 17.02
N VAL A 423 1.16 16.64 17.26
CA VAL A 423 1.84 17.94 17.06
C VAL A 423 3.10 17.98 17.92
N GLU A 424 3.04 17.54 19.19
CA GLU A 424 4.22 17.44 20.05
C GLU A 424 5.25 16.42 19.53
N LYS A 425 4.82 15.22 19.11
CA LYS A 425 5.75 14.24 18.53
C LYS A 425 6.41 14.70 17.24
N ILE A 426 5.67 15.36 16.35
CA ILE A 426 6.24 15.92 15.11
C ILE A 426 7.22 17.04 15.46
N ARG A 427 6.92 17.87 16.43
CA ARG A 427 7.81 18.93 16.90
C ARG A 427 9.12 18.36 17.43
N HIS A 428 9.08 17.36 18.32
CA HIS A 428 10.28 16.69 18.83
C HIS A 428 11.08 15.97 17.74
N ILE A 429 10.44 15.41 16.73
CA ILE A 429 11.13 14.76 15.60
C ILE A 429 11.82 15.81 14.71
N ILE A 430 11.17 16.94 14.44
CA ILE A 430 11.78 18.04 13.69
C ILE A 430 12.95 18.63 14.48
N GLU A 431 12.79 18.86 15.79
CA GLU A 431 13.84 19.34 16.69
C GLU A 431 15.03 18.36 16.78
N ALA A 432 14.82 17.06 16.65
CA ALA A 432 15.86 16.04 16.64
C ALA A 432 16.53 15.83 15.25
N MET A 433 16.00 16.43 14.18
CA MET A 433 16.52 16.34 12.81
C MET A 433 17.27 17.62 12.39
N VAL A 434 17.20 18.69 13.18
CA VAL A 434 17.96 19.94 13.06
C VAL A 434 19.15 19.92 14.00
#